data_18a75e3bfee83a5b1f38b66ac433fdbe
#
_entry.id   18a75e3bfee83a5b1f38b66ac433fdbe
#
_cell.length_a   1.000
_cell.length_b   1.000
_cell.length_c   1.000
_cell.angle_alpha   90.00
_cell.angle_beta   90.00
_cell.angle_gamma   90.00
#
_symmetry.space_group_name_H-M   'P 1'
#
loop_
_entity.id
_entity.type
_entity.pdbx_description
1 polymer ?
#
loop_
_entity_poly.entity_id
_entity_poly.type
_entity_poly.pdbx_seq_one_letter_code
_entity_poly.pdbx_strand_id
1 'polypeptide(L)'
;MQTKSRPIELLSPAKDLNCGIEAINHGADAVYIGAPKFGARSAAGNSLDDIRELCEYAHLYGARIYVTLNTILKEDELEEAERMIWDLWRVGTDALIIQDMGITRLNLPPIPLHASTQTDNRTPEKVRFLEAAGFTQVVLARELSLNEIRRISEATTVPLEVFVHGALCVSYSGQCYLSAALSGRSANRGECAQYCRLPYTMVDATGTEIVSNKHLLSLKDMNRSDQLEALLDAGVSSLKIEGRLKDAGYVKNITAYYRKKLDAVLSRRPEYRRASAGRSTYTFEPVAEKSFNRGFTTFLLEGRTADITAFNTPKSLGEPVGMVKEIKGNSFTVAGLKQLSNGDGLVFFNRKGELEGFRVNRVEANRVFPLDMPQLTPKTPLYRNFDQAFDKLLAKPSAERKLSVEIEFLDNPFGFTLCMEDETGARIMLTEPFAKELARREQQDNIRTQLSKLGNTPFEASKVVVGLSENWFVPSSLLADMRRRGVEKLLEARRARYPRETVKRVQPSVSIPFPERQLTYLGNVANGKARSFYQDHGVEQIDPAFELSPRKDVPLMFTKHCLRYSMGWCPTYQKDKSPYKEPYYLLYKDTRLRLQFDCKHCQMLVFES
;
A
#
# COMPACT_ATOMS: atom_id res chain seq x y z
N MET A 1 -4.63 35.41 -3.24
CA MET A 1 -3.92 34.23 -3.80
C MET A 1 -4.70 33.01 -3.36
N GLN A 2 -5.36 32.30 -4.27
CA GLN A 2 -5.95 31.00 -3.93
C GLN A 2 -4.78 30.07 -3.59
N THR A 3 -4.68 29.62 -2.36
CA THR A 3 -3.72 28.58 -1.96
C THR A 3 -4.02 27.34 -2.80
N LYS A 4 -3.06 26.92 -3.61
CA LYS A 4 -3.18 25.71 -4.45
C LYS A 4 -3.46 24.54 -3.53
N SER A 5 -4.60 23.85 -3.70
CA SER A 5 -4.96 22.69 -2.90
C SER A 5 -3.90 21.59 -2.98
N ARG A 6 -3.53 20.99 -1.84
CA ARG A 6 -2.53 19.93 -1.75
C ARG A 6 -3.08 18.63 -2.32
N PRO A 7 -2.40 17.99 -3.30
CA PRO A 7 -2.81 16.68 -3.80
C PRO A 7 -2.55 15.61 -2.73
N ILE A 8 -3.55 14.74 -2.53
CA ILE A 8 -3.47 13.61 -1.64
C ILE A 8 -3.54 12.33 -2.46
N GLU A 9 -2.55 11.47 -2.29
CA GLU A 9 -2.34 10.25 -3.04
C GLU A 9 -2.75 9.03 -2.20
N LEU A 10 -3.59 8.17 -2.76
CA LEU A 10 -3.83 6.81 -2.28
C LEU A 10 -2.96 5.84 -3.09
N LEU A 11 -1.92 5.31 -2.45
CA LEU A 11 -0.95 4.42 -3.09
C LEU A 11 -1.28 2.96 -2.77
N SER A 12 -1.63 2.20 -3.79
CA SER A 12 -2.06 0.80 -3.68
C SER A 12 -0.97 -0.18 -4.14
N PRO A 13 -0.88 -1.38 -3.55
CA PRO A 13 0.06 -2.40 -4.00
C PRO A 13 -0.44 -3.11 -5.25
N ALA A 14 0.50 -3.58 -6.08
CA ALA A 14 0.23 -4.56 -7.12
C ALA A 14 1.23 -5.72 -7.05
N LYS A 15 0.70 -6.94 -7.11
CA LYS A 15 1.49 -8.16 -7.28
C LYS A 15 1.87 -8.34 -8.74
N ASP A 16 0.93 -8.07 -9.63
CA ASP A 16 0.97 -8.27 -11.08
C ASP A 16 0.14 -7.18 -11.79
N LEU A 17 0.15 -7.21 -13.12
CA LEU A 17 -0.59 -6.29 -13.98
C LEU A 17 -2.08 -6.24 -13.61
N ASN A 18 -2.73 -7.38 -13.43
CA ASN A 18 -4.16 -7.45 -13.09
C ASN A 18 -4.46 -6.75 -11.77
N CYS A 19 -3.65 -6.99 -10.73
CA CYS A 19 -3.77 -6.30 -9.44
C CYS A 19 -3.59 -4.77 -9.61
N GLY A 20 -2.68 -4.33 -10.48
CA GLY A 20 -2.46 -2.91 -10.77
C GLY A 20 -3.66 -2.24 -11.43
N ILE A 21 -4.22 -2.85 -12.47
CA ILE A 21 -5.42 -2.38 -13.17
C ILE A 21 -6.60 -2.30 -12.17
N GLU A 22 -6.79 -3.34 -11.36
CA GLU A 22 -7.86 -3.37 -10.37
C GLU A 22 -7.66 -2.32 -9.27
N ALA A 23 -6.42 -2.03 -8.86
CA ALA A 23 -6.13 -0.93 -7.94
C ALA A 23 -6.58 0.43 -8.52
N ILE A 24 -6.26 0.69 -9.80
CA ILE A 24 -6.68 1.93 -10.49
C ILE A 24 -8.20 2.02 -10.58
N ASN A 25 -8.88 0.95 -10.99
CA ASN A 25 -10.34 0.90 -11.11
C ASN A 25 -11.02 1.14 -9.76
N HIS A 26 -10.42 0.66 -8.66
CA HIS A 26 -10.93 0.81 -7.30
C HIS A 26 -10.49 2.12 -6.62
N GLY A 27 -9.88 3.05 -7.36
CA GLY A 27 -9.66 4.43 -6.94
C GLY A 27 -8.28 4.76 -6.41
N ALA A 28 -7.24 3.94 -6.69
CA ALA A 28 -5.87 4.30 -6.41
C ALA A 28 -5.42 5.51 -7.25
N ASP A 29 -4.69 6.43 -6.63
CA ASP A 29 -4.04 7.55 -7.29
C ASP A 29 -2.63 7.19 -7.79
N ALA A 30 -2.03 6.17 -7.17
CA ALA A 30 -0.80 5.57 -7.61
C ALA A 30 -0.77 4.07 -7.26
N VAL A 31 0.07 3.32 -8.00
CA VAL A 31 0.30 1.89 -7.76
C VAL A 31 1.79 1.64 -7.63
N TYR A 32 2.21 0.86 -6.62
CA TYR A 32 3.58 0.38 -6.56
C TYR A 32 3.66 -1.12 -6.86
N ILE A 33 4.60 -1.46 -7.76
CA ILE A 33 4.78 -2.81 -8.30
C ILE A 33 6.26 -3.22 -8.21
N GLY A 34 6.55 -4.52 -8.16
CA GLY A 34 7.92 -5.02 -8.15
C GLY A 34 8.56 -4.93 -9.53
N ALA A 35 9.83 -4.50 -9.58
CA ALA A 35 10.66 -4.66 -10.76
C ALA A 35 10.85 -6.14 -11.11
N PRO A 36 11.33 -6.47 -12.33
CA PRO A 36 11.72 -7.83 -12.69
C PRO A 36 12.74 -8.45 -11.72
N LYS A 37 13.65 -7.62 -11.18
CA LYS A 37 14.65 -7.96 -10.17
C LYS A 37 14.81 -6.86 -9.12
N PHE A 38 15.56 -7.11 -8.04
CA PHE A 38 15.97 -6.15 -6.99
C PHE A 38 14.83 -5.53 -6.19
N GLY A 39 13.66 -6.14 -6.19
CA GLY A 39 12.56 -5.74 -5.32
C GLY A 39 12.53 -6.51 -4.00
N ALA A 40 12.14 -5.87 -2.89
CA ALA A 40 12.02 -6.48 -1.55
C ALA A 40 10.94 -7.57 -1.43
N ARG A 41 10.56 -8.21 -2.50
CA ARG A 41 9.68 -9.38 -2.63
C ARG A 41 10.04 -10.09 -3.94
N SER A 42 11.16 -10.79 -3.97
CA SER A 42 11.72 -11.42 -5.17
C SER A 42 10.75 -12.35 -5.94
N ALA A 43 9.77 -12.92 -5.24
CA ALA A 43 8.74 -13.78 -5.84
C ALA A 43 7.64 -13.02 -6.63
N ALA A 44 7.68 -11.70 -6.73
CA ALA A 44 6.70 -10.86 -7.43
C ALA A 44 7.37 -9.97 -8.49
N GLY A 45 8.29 -10.52 -9.27
CA GLY A 45 8.90 -9.84 -10.42
C GLY A 45 7.90 -9.77 -11.58
N ASN A 46 7.76 -8.59 -12.19
CA ASN A 46 6.88 -8.34 -13.33
C ASN A 46 7.72 -8.07 -14.58
N SER A 47 7.22 -8.45 -15.76
CA SER A 47 7.89 -8.13 -17.02
C SER A 47 7.85 -6.62 -17.33
N LEU A 48 8.76 -6.16 -18.19
CA LEU A 48 8.71 -4.77 -18.67
C LEU A 48 7.44 -4.47 -19.46
N ASP A 49 6.90 -5.47 -20.14
CA ASP A 49 5.66 -5.33 -20.93
C ASP A 49 4.44 -5.17 -20.00
N ASP A 50 4.35 -5.94 -18.91
CA ASP A 50 3.31 -5.76 -17.90
C ASP A 50 3.38 -4.35 -17.27
N ILE A 51 4.59 -3.87 -16.98
CA ILE A 51 4.78 -2.53 -16.41
C ILE A 51 4.39 -1.45 -17.43
N ARG A 52 4.70 -1.62 -18.73
CA ARG A 52 4.30 -0.69 -19.80
C ARG A 52 2.79 -0.61 -19.89
N GLU A 53 2.11 -1.75 -19.98
CA GLU A 53 0.65 -1.80 -20.09
C GLU A 53 -0.01 -1.15 -18.87
N LEU A 54 0.53 -1.39 -17.68
CA LEU A 54 0.04 -0.75 -16.44
C LEU A 54 0.25 0.77 -16.46
N CYS A 55 1.40 1.26 -16.93
CA CYS A 55 1.65 2.70 -17.09
C CYS A 55 0.66 3.34 -18.08
N GLU A 56 0.48 2.74 -19.24
CA GLU A 56 -0.46 3.23 -20.26
C GLU A 56 -1.89 3.30 -19.71
N TYR A 57 -2.31 2.29 -18.95
CA TYR A 57 -3.62 2.27 -18.32
C TYR A 57 -3.77 3.33 -17.23
N ALA A 58 -2.80 3.42 -16.33
CA ALA A 58 -2.83 4.36 -15.22
C ALA A 58 -2.82 5.83 -15.66
N HIS A 59 -1.98 6.14 -16.65
CA HIS A 59 -1.83 7.49 -17.18
C HIS A 59 -3.12 8.05 -17.80
N LEU A 60 -4.04 7.19 -18.28
CA LEU A 60 -5.38 7.62 -18.68
C LEU A 60 -6.13 8.35 -17.57
N TYR A 61 -5.89 8.00 -16.32
CA TYR A 61 -6.52 8.62 -15.15
C TYR A 61 -5.61 9.64 -14.46
N GLY A 62 -4.41 9.89 -15.00
CA GLY A 62 -3.39 10.69 -14.32
C GLY A 62 -2.86 10.02 -13.06
N ALA A 63 -3.07 8.71 -12.91
CA ALA A 63 -2.50 7.91 -11.83
C ALA A 63 -1.04 7.52 -12.15
N ARG A 64 -0.23 7.28 -11.13
CA ARG A 64 1.22 7.06 -11.24
C ARG A 64 1.61 5.62 -10.98
N ILE A 65 2.70 5.19 -11.60
CA ILE A 65 3.28 3.85 -11.39
C ILE A 65 4.68 3.98 -10.79
N TYR A 66 4.85 3.43 -9.59
CA TYR A 66 6.14 3.40 -8.88
C TYR A 66 6.70 1.99 -8.87
N VAL A 67 7.94 1.84 -9.32
CA VAL A 67 8.58 0.53 -9.35
C VAL A 67 9.57 0.41 -8.19
N THR A 68 9.50 -0.72 -7.47
CA THR A 68 10.37 -0.95 -6.31
C THR A 68 11.66 -1.65 -6.71
N LEU A 69 12.81 -0.97 -6.50
CA LEU A 69 14.17 -1.50 -6.48
C LEU A 69 14.75 -1.29 -5.07
N ASN A 70 14.05 -1.80 -4.08
CA ASN A 70 14.30 -1.46 -2.67
C ASN A 70 14.97 -2.59 -1.88
N THR A 71 15.96 -3.22 -2.51
CA THR A 71 16.95 -4.10 -1.88
C THR A 71 18.33 -3.45 -1.91
N ILE A 72 19.24 -3.87 -1.02
CA ILE A 72 20.66 -3.57 -1.18
C ILE A 72 21.23 -4.31 -2.40
N LEU A 73 22.14 -3.68 -3.13
CA LEU A 73 22.78 -4.22 -4.31
C LEU A 73 24.23 -4.63 -3.99
N LYS A 74 24.67 -5.75 -4.54
CA LYS A 74 26.07 -6.12 -4.55
C LYS A 74 26.82 -5.41 -5.67
N GLU A 75 28.15 -5.42 -5.62
CA GLU A 75 28.99 -4.73 -6.61
C GLU A 75 28.73 -5.20 -8.05
N ASP A 76 28.58 -6.51 -8.24
CA ASP A 76 28.33 -7.17 -9.53
C ASP A 76 26.91 -6.97 -10.09
N GLU A 77 25.99 -6.41 -9.29
CA GLU A 77 24.61 -6.17 -9.68
C GLU A 77 24.36 -4.73 -10.20
N LEU A 78 25.30 -3.80 -9.99
CA LEU A 78 25.13 -2.39 -10.28
C LEU A 78 24.88 -2.09 -11.77
N GLU A 79 25.61 -2.73 -12.67
CA GLU A 79 25.41 -2.54 -14.12
C GLU A 79 24.06 -3.06 -14.62
N GLU A 80 23.62 -4.20 -14.09
CA GLU A 80 22.29 -4.75 -14.42
C GLU A 80 21.18 -3.83 -13.89
N ALA A 81 21.35 -3.32 -12.66
CA ALA A 81 20.40 -2.37 -12.08
C ALA A 81 20.32 -1.07 -12.90
N GLU A 82 21.46 -0.53 -13.38
CA GLU A 82 21.47 0.67 -14.23
C GLU A 82 20.71 0.43 -15.54
N ARG A 83 20.98 -0.66 -16.23
CA ARG A 83 20.27 -1.02 -17.48
C ARG A 83 18.76 -1.15 -17.24
N MET A 84 18.37 -1.86 -16.17
CA MET A 84 16.97 -2.04 -15.80
C MET A 84 16.27 -0.70 -15.51
N ILE A 85 16.93 0.24 -14.83
CA ILE A 85 16.38 1.57 -14.54
C ILE A 85 16.10 2.35 -15.83
N TRP A 86 16.99 2.26 -16.83
CA TRP A 86 16.75 2.85 -18.14
C TRP A 86 15.56 2.21 -18.87
N ASP A 87 15.42 0.88 -18.78
CA ASP A 87 14.31 0.17 -19.41
C ASP A 87 12.97 0.51 -18.71
N LEU A 88 12.94 0.58 -17.39
CA LEU A 88 11.77 1.05 -16.63
C LEU A 88 11.38 2.48 -16.98
N TRP A 89 12.36 3.36 -17.17
CA TRP A 89 12.10 4.71 -17.66
C TRP A 89 11.47 4.71 -19.06
N ARG A 90 11.97 3.91 -19.99
CA ARG A 90 11.45 3.83 -21.36
C ARG A 90 10.02 3.32 -21.43
N VAL A 91 9.63 2.39 -20.55
CA VAL A 91 8.26 1.83 -20.51
C VAL A 91 7.25 2.72 -19.79
N GLY A 92 7.66 3.87 -19.22
CA GLY A 92 6.71 4.86 -18.68
C GLY A 92 6.66 4.96 -17.14
N THR A 93 7.49 4.23 -16.40
CA THR A 93 7.53 4.29 -14.93
C THR A 93 7.74 5.73 -14.42
N ASP A 94 6.92 6.18 -13.46
CA ASP A 94 6.92 7.57 -12.96
C ASP A 94 7.99 7.81 -11.88
N ALA A 95 8.26 6.83 -11.02
CA ALA A 95 9.31 6.93 -10.00
C ALA A 95 9.83 5.55 -9.58
N LEU A 96 11.02 5.53 -8.99
CA LEU A 96 11.59 4.35 -8.36
C LEU A 96 11.59 4.49 -6.84
N ILE A 97 11.15 3.45 -6.14
CA ILE A 97 11.29 3.35 -4.68
C ILE A 97 12.56 2.55 -4.39
N ILE A 98 13.59 3.20 -3.84
CA ILE A 98 14.92 2.62 -3.67
C ILE A 98 15.35 2.57 -2.19
N GLN A 99 16.27 1.64 -1.88
CA GLN A 99 16.95 1.54 -0.58
C GLN A 99 18.44 1.85 -0.73
N ASP A 100 19.10 1.29 -1.73
CA ASP A 100 20.54 1.37 -1.91
C ASP A 100 20.97 2.77 -2.41
N MET A 101 21.77 3.48 -1.63
CA MET A 101 22.26 4.80 -2.01
C MET A 101 23.24 4.76 -3.18
N GLY A 102 23.85 3.61 -3.50
CA GLY A 102 24.68 3.42 -4.68
C GLY A 102 23.94 3.69 -5.98
N ILE A 103 22.61 3.46 -6.01
CA ILE A 103 21.76 3.78 -7.16
C ILE A 103 21.86 5.27 -7.53
N THR A 104 21.95 6.17 -6.55
CA THR A 104 22.07 7.62 -6.81
C THR A 104 23.35 8.02 -7.55
N ARG A 105 24.34 7.11 -7.59
CA ARG A 105 25.65 7.29 -8.26
C ARG A 105 25.76 6.56 -9.60
N LEU A 106 24.67 5.95 -10.06
CA LEU A 106 24.59 5.37 -11.40
C LEU A 106 24.28 6.46 -12.44
N ASN A 107 24.52 6.14 -13.71
CA ASN A 107 24.06 6.98 -14.81
C ASN A 107 22.55 6.75 -15.03
N LEU A 108 21.71 7.59 -14.41
CA LEU A 108 20.28 7.41 -14.38
C LEU A 108 19.56 8.31 -15.40
N PRO A 109 18.42 7.84 -15.96
CA PRO A 109 17.49 8.72 -16.65
C PRO A 109 16.91 9.77 -15.68
N PRO A 110 16.21 10.81 -16.16
CA PRO A 110 15.65 11.86 -15.29
C PRO A 110 14.42 11.37 -14.49
N ILE A 111 14.48 10.15 -13.96
CA ILE A 111 13.40 9.50 -13.19
C ILE A 111 13.42 9.95 -11.72
N PRO A 112 12.29 10.33 -11.11
CA PRO A 112 12.17 10.61 -9.69
C PRO A 112 12.58 9.41 -8.82
N LEU A 113 13.22 9.68 -7.68
CA LEU A 113 13.59 8.67 -6.68
C LEU A 113 12.83 8.91 -5.39
N HIS A 114 12.16 7.88 -4.89
CA HIS A 114 11.49 7.88 -3.60
C HIS A 114 12.33 7.06 -2.61
N ALA A 115 12.60 7.63 -1.43
CA ALA A 115 13.32 6.93 -0.38
C ALA A 115 12.41 5.87 0.24
N SER A 116 12.77 4.60 0.11
CA SER A 116 12.04 3.49 0.71
C SER A 116 12.00 3.61 2.25
N THR A 117 10.99 3.06 2.90
CA THR A 117 11.01 2.87 4.36
C THR A 117 12.21 2.04 4.82
N GLN A 118 12.81 1.24 3.92
CA GLN A 118 14.01 0.44 4.17
C GLN A 118 15.26 1.28 4.42
N THR A 119 15.24 2.60 4.14
CA THR A 119 16.33 3.53 4.50
C THR A 119 16.23 4.08 5.92
N ASP A 120 15.30 3.57 6.73
CA ASP A 120 15.10 3.93 8.14
C ASP A 120 14.80 5.43 8.36
N ASN A 121 13.65 5.89 7.85
CA ASN A 121 13.27 7.31 7.82
C ASN A 121 12.46 7.67 9.08
N ARG A 122 13.14 7.91 10.19
CA ARG A 122 12.53 8.15 11.51
C ARG A 122 12.77 9.55 12.09
N THR A 123 13.69 10.31 11.53
CA THR A 123 14.07 11.60 12.12
C THR A 123 14.01 12.75 11.11
N PRO A 124 13.77 13.99 11.56
CA PRO A 124 13.79 15.18 10.68
C PRO A 124 15.13 15.35 9.94
N GLU A 125 16.25 15.08 10.60
CA GLU A 125 17.60 15.22 10.05
C GLU A 125 17.81 14.25 8.89
N LYS A 126 17.37 13.00 9.03
CA LYS A 126 17.45 11.97 7.98
C LYS A 126 16.61 12.36 6.77
N VAL A 127 15.39 12.87 6.99
CA VAL A 127 14.49 13.25 5.88
C VAL A 127 15.01 14.48 5.15
N ARG A 128 15.51 15.50 5.85
CA ARG A 128 16.20 16.65 5.23
C ARG A 128 17.42 16.25 4.42
N PHE A 129 18.19 15.31 4.94
CA PHE A 129 19.33 14.77 4.19
C PHE A 129 18.89 14.12 2.89
N LEU A 130 17.84 13.27 2.92
CA LEU A 130 17.31 12.60 1.73
C LEU A 130 16.75 13.61 0.71
N GLU A 131 16.04 14.65 1.15
CA GLU A 131 15.59 15.76 0.30
C GLU A 131 16.78 16.43 -0.40
N ALA A 132 17.83 16.75 0.35
CA ALA A 132 19.03 17.38 -0.20
C ALA A 132 19.83 16.43 -1.13
N ALA A 133 19.76 15.14 -0.91
CA ALA A 133 20.32 14.10 -1.79
C ALA A 133 19.50 13.88 -3.08
N GLY A 134 18.39 14.62 -3.26
CA GLY A 134 17.59 14.63 -4.48
C GLY A 134 16.44 13.64 -4.52
N PHE A 135 16.04 13.09 -3.37
CA PHE A 135 14.80 12.30 -3.29
C PHE A 135 13.58 13.22 -3.37
N THR A 136 12.59 12.82 -4.17
CA THR A 136 11.38 13.60 -4.43
C THR A 136 10.20 13.19 -3.54
N GLN A 137 10.30 12.09 -2.82
CA GLN A 137 9.33 11.61 -1.82
C GLN A 137 10.03 10.71 -0.80
N VAL A 138 9.57 10.73 0.45
CA VAL A 138 10.14 9.90 1.53
C VAL A 138 9.06 9.06 2.19
N VAL A 139 9.28 7.74 2.21
CA VAL A 139 8.41 6.79 2.91
C VAL A 139 8.84 6.69 4.37
N LEU A 140 8.03 7.20 5.27
CA LEU A 140 8.33 7.21 6.70
C LEU A 140 8.26 5.81 7.32
N ALA A 141 8.97 5.64 8.42
CA ALA A 141 8.91 4.44 9.22
C ALA A 141 7.51 4.23 9.85
N ARG A 142 7.11 2.96 10.01
CA ARG A 142 5.75 2.60 10.49
C ARG A 142 5.52 2.90 11.96
N GLU A 143 6.58 2.93 12.75
CA GLU A 143 6.59 3.09 14.21
C GLU A 143 6.48 4.53 14.70
N LEU A 144 6.35 5.50 13.82
CA LEU A 144 6.22 6.90 14.18
C LEU A 144 4.82 7.24 14.71
N SER A 145 4.79 8.10 15.74
CA SER A 145 3.60 8.75 16.24
C SER A 145 3.21 9.96 15.37
N LEU A 146 1.97 10.44 15.50
CA LEU A 146 1.49 11.65 14.81
C LEU A 146 2.38 12.87 15.09
N ASN A 147 2.86 13.02 16.32
CA ASN A 147 3.73 14.13 16.68
C ASN A 147 5.11 14.03 16.01
N GLU A 148 5.69 12.85 15.90
CA GLU A 148 6.95 12.64 15.19
C GLU A 148 6.78 12.89 13.69
N ILE A 149 5.68 12.43 13.08
CA ILE A 149 5.36 12.70 11.67
C ILE A 149 5.24 14.22 11.43
N ARG A 150 4.54 14.95 12.29
CA ARG A 150 4.41 16.41 12.20
C ARG A 150 5.77 17.13 12.26
N ARG A 151 6.63 16.77 13.21
CA ARG A 151 8.00 17.33 13.32
C ARG A 151 8.82 17.08 12.05
N ILE A 152 8.70 15.92 11.46
CA ILE A 152 9.37 15.60 10.19
C ILE A 152 8.79 16.47 9.06
N SER A 153 7.47 16.60 8.98
CA SER A 153 6.80 17.42 7.96
C SER A 153 7.18 18.89 8.04
N GLU A 154 7.36 19.44 9.25
CA GLU A 154 7.82 20.81 9.45
C GLU A 154 9.28 21.05 9.03
N ALA A 155 10.05 19.97 8.87
CA ALA A 155 11.48 20.03 8.55
C ALA A 155 11.81 19.77 7.07
N THR A 156 10.83 19.48 6.23
CA THR A 156 11.03 19.08 4.81
C THR A 156 9.95 19.66 3.91
N THR A 157 10.25 19.81 2.62
CA THR A 157 9.29 20.22 1.59
C THR A 157 8.86 19.06 0.69
N VAL A 158 9.57 17.93 0.73
CA VAL A 158 9.20 16.77 -0.08
C VAL A 158 7.95 16.06 0.47
N PRO A 159 7.06 15.53 -0.40
CA PRO A 159 5.93 14.73 0.01
C PRO A 159 6.31 13.59 0.96
N LEU A 160 5.57 13.46 2.04
CA LEU A 160 5.72 12.36 3.00
C LEU A 160 4.70 11.28 2.72
N GLU A 161 5.18 10.03 2.67
CA GLU A 161 4.38 8.83 2.48
C GLU A 161 4.35 8.01 3.78
N VAL A 162 3.17 7.55 4.20
CA VAL A 162 3.00 6.70 5.38
C VAL A 162 2.17 5.46 5.05
N PHE A 163 2.50 4.34 5.68
CA PHE A 163 1.64 3.17 5.63
C PHE A 163 0.37 3.39 6.46
N VAL A 164 -0.78 3.01 5.88
CA VAL A 164 -2.09 3.14 6.54
C VAL A 164 -2.81 1.81 6.74
N HIS A 165 -2.43 0.75 6.01
CA HIS A 165 -3.07 -0.56 6.11
C HIS A 165 -2.11 -1.72 5.86
N GLY A 166 -2.42 -2.87 6.47
CA GLY A 166 -1.82 -4.16 6.16
C GLY A 166 -0.73 -4.61 7.12
N ALA A 167 0.08 -5.57 6.70
CA ALA A 167 1.03 -6.26 7.57
C ALA A 167 2.12 -5.35 8.14
N LEU A 168 2.31 -5.42 9.47
CA LEU A 168 3.39 -4.76 10.17
C LEU A 168 4.67 -5.61 10.18
N CYS A 169 5.80 -4.96 9.96
CA CYS A 169 7.11 -5.50 10.36
C CYS A 169 7.35 -5.15 11.83
N VAL A 170 7.77 -6.12 12.64
CA VAL A 170 8.06 -5.90 14.05
C VAL A 170 9.37 -5.15 14.25
N SER A 171 10.34 -5.34 13.34
CA SER A 171 11.61 -4.63 13.34
C SER A 171 11.49 -3.25 12.74
N TYR A 172 12.41 -2.35 13.09
CA TYR A 172 12.65 -1.17 12.28
C TYR A 172 12.95 -1.57 10.84
N SER A 173 12.38 -0.84 9.91
CA SER A 173 12.54 -1.14 8.49
C SER A 173 14.02 -1.03 8.07
N GLY A 174 14.52 -2.03 7.33
CA GLY A 174 15.93 -2.08 6.93
C GLY A 174 16.91 -2.57 8.01
N GLN A 175 16.44 -2.82 9.25
CA GLN A 175 17.29 -3.19 10.38
C GLN A 175 16.92 -4.55 10.99
N CYS A 176 16.58 -5.53 10.12
CA CYS A 176 16.34 -6.91 10.53
C CYS A 176 17.28 -7.87 9.80
N TYR A 177 18.14 -8.51 10.55
CA TYR A 177 19.16 -9.46 10.07
C TYR A 177 18.89 -10.91 10.53
N LEU A 178 17.77 -11.17 11.24
CA LEU A 178 17.44 -12.50 11.73
C LEU A 178 17.43 -13.56 10.64
N SER A 179 16.80 -13.25 9.51
CA SER A 179 16.74 -14.22 8.39
C SER A 179 18.11 -14.45 7.77
N ALA A 180 18.96 -13.42 7.67
CA ALA A 180 20.31 -13.53 7.13
C ALA A 180 21.18 -14.39 8.05
N ALA A 181 21.15 -14.14 9.36
CA ALA A 181 21.93 -14.88 10.35
C ALA A 181 21.49 -16.35 10.46
N LEU A 182 20.17 -16.61 10.58
CA LEU A 182 19.67 -17.95 10.92
C LEU A 182 19.46 -18.86 9.70
N SER A 183 19.33 -18.33 8.49
CA SER A 183 19.02 -19.13 7.29
C SER A 183 19.70 -18.67 6.00
N GLY A 184 20.58 -17.68 6.06
CA GLY A 184 21.22 -17.09 4.88
C GLY A 184 20.28 -16.28 3.96
N ARG A 185 19.01 -16.11 4.34
CA ARG A 185 17.98 -15.39 3.56
C ARG A 185 17.86 -13.97 4.08
N SER A 186 18.27 -12.98 3.29
CA SER A 186 18.23 -11.60 3.76
C SER A 186 16.90 -10.89 3.53
N ALA A 187 16.36 -10.27 4.59
CA ALA A 187 15.20 -9.38 4.49
C ALA A 187 15.51 -8.12 3.65
N ASN A 188 16.76 -7.61 3.72
CA ASN A 188 17.24 -6.48 2.93
C ASN A 188 17.48 -6.84 1.45
N ARG A 189 17.43 -8.13 1.12
CA ARG A 189 17.52 -8.67 -0.25
C ARG A 189 16.19 -9.26 -0.74
N GLY A 190 15.09 -9.02 -0.01
CA GLY A 190 13.75 -9.46 -0.41
C GLY A 190 13.37 -10.88 -0.02
N GLU A 191 14.20 -11.59 0.76
CA GLU A 191 14.04 -13.02 1.08
C GLU A 191 13.72 -13.30 2.56
N CYS A 192 12.95 -12.41 3.20
CA CYS A 192 12.57 -12.55 4.61
C CYS A 192 11.92 -13.90 4.93
N ALA A 193 12.51 -14.68 5.85
CA ALA A 193 11.98 -15.97 6.29
C ALA A 193 10.90 -15.86 7.39
N GLN A 194 10.55 -14.65 7.81
CA GLN A 194 9.48 -14.35 8.79
C GLN A 194 9.67 -15.04 10.17
N TYR A 195 10.87 -15.10 10.69
CA TYR A 195 11.15 -15.62 12.04
C TYR A 195 10.29 -14.96 13.13
N CYS A 196 9.90 -13.70 12.96
CA CYS A 196 8.99 -13.00 13.88
C CYS A 196 7.56 -13.59 13.91
N ARG A 197 7.22 -14.54 13.05
CA ARG A 197 5.91 -15.21 13.00
C ARG A 197 5.94 -16.63 13.57
N LEU A 198 7.09 -17.10 14.03
CA LEU A 198 7.23 -18.44 14.63
C LEU A 198 6.70 -18.47 16.07
N PRO A 199 6.26 -19.64 16.56
CA PRO A 199 5.87 -19.80 17.96
C PRO A 199 7.11 -20.02 18.82
N TYR A 200 7.30 -19.14 19.79
CA TYR A 200 8.43 -19.20 20.73
C TYR A 200 7.96 -19.59 22.13
N THR A 201 8.82 -20.32 22.85
CA THR A 201 8.77 -20.41 24.30
C THR A 201 9.74 -19.39 24.88
N MET A 202 9.26 -18.50 25.76
CA MET A 202 10.10 -17.53 26.46
C MET A 202 10.52 -18.08 27.81
N VAL A 203 11.82 -18.05 28.08
CA VAL A 203 12.42 -18.49 29.34
C VAL A 203 13.29 -17.38 29.94
N ASP A 204 13.50 -17.43 31.25
CA ASP A 204 14.41 -16.54 31.96
C ASP A 204 15.87 -17.04 31.94
N ALA A 205 16.77 -16.32 32.64
CA ALA A 205 18.19 -16.67 32.75
C ALA A 205 18.45 -18.03 33.43
N THR A 206 17.51 -18.52 34.23
CA THR A 206 17.59 -19.82 34.92
C THR A 206 16.98 -20.97 34.14
N GLY A 207 16.37 -20.67 32.97
CA GLY A 207 15.62 -21.63 32.18
C GLY A 207 14.16 -21.81 32.60
N THR A 208 13.68 -21.00 33.55
CA THR A 208 12.28 -21.03 33.99
C THR A 208 11.38 -20.53 32.87
N GLU A 209 10.37 -21.32 32.52
CA GLU A 209 9.40 -20.98 31.48
C GLU A 209 8.52 -19.81 31.92
N ILE A 210 8.42 -18.78 31.06
CA ILE A 210 7.59 -17.59 31.26
C ILE A 210 6.31 -17.72 30.44
N VAL A 211 6.45 -18.05 29.15
CA VAL A 211 5.34 -18.21 28.18
C VAL A 211 5.70 -19.31 27.20
N SER A 212 4.78 -20.25 26.98
CA SER A 212 5.00 -21.39 26.11
C SER A 212 4.28 -21.24 24.77
N ASN A 213 4.98 -21.60 23.68
CA ASN A 213 4.44 -21.79 22.34
C ASN A 213 3.54 -20.64 21.84
N LYS A 214 4.02 -19.38 21.94
CA LYS A 214 3.30 -18.19 21.49
C LYS A 214 4.08 -17.42 20.42
N HIS A 215 3.35 -16.75 19.53
CA HIS A 215 3.93 -15.93 18.46
C HIS A 215 4.36 -14.55 19.00
N LEU A 216 5.33 -14.56 19.93
CA LEU A 216 5.69 -13.42 20.79
C LEU A 216 6.20 -12.18 20.03
N LEU A 217 6.70 -12.35 18.82
CA LEU A 217 7.13 -11.25 17.94
C LEU A 217 6.09 -10.91 16.85
N SER A 218 4.92 -11.57 16.87
CA SER A 218 3.87 -11.36 15.86
C SER A 218 2.99 -10.17 16.22
N LEU A 219 2.85 -9.22 15.30
CA LEU A 219 1.97 -8.06 15.43
C LEU A 219 0.65 -8.28 14.68
N LYS A 220 -0.41 -7.60 15.13
CA LYS A 220 -1.65 -7.36 14.38
C LYS A 220 -1.36 -6.62 13.07
N ASP A 221 -2.34 -6.55 12.18
CA ASP A 221 -2.23 -5.77 10.95
C ASP A 221 -2.60 -4.30 11.22
N MET A 222 -1.97 -3.39 10.50
CA MET A 222 -2.25 -1.96 10.59
C MET A 222 -3.61 -1.63 9.98
N ASN A 223 -4.39 -0.79 10.65
CA ASN A 223 -5.54 -0.10 10.08
C ASN A 223 -5.61 1.30 10.68
N ARG A 224 -5.33 2.32 9.86
CA ARG A 224 -5.36 3.75 10.19
C ARG A 224 -6.46 4.50 9.43
N SER A 225 -7.50 3.78 9.03
CA SER A 225 -8.56 4.35 8.20
C SER A 225 -9.37 5.44 8.89
N ASP A 226 -9.43 5.42 10.23
CA ASP A 226 -10.13 6.44 11.02
C ASP A 226 -9.20 7.62 11.38
N GLN A 227 -7.90 7.50 11.15
CA GLN A 227 -6.89 8.52 11.41
C GLN A 227 -6.44 9.28 10.15
N LEU A 228 -7.12 9.09 8.99
CA LEU A 228 -6.70 9.71 7.72
C LEU A 228 -6.61 11.23 7.83
N GLU A 229 -7.63 11.90 8.38
CA GLU A 229 -7.64 13.35 8.54
C GLU A 229 -6.49 13.84 9.43
N ALA A 230 -6.24 13.18 10.56
CA ALA A 230 -5.13 13.50 11.45
C ALA A 230 -3.75 13.33 10.78
N LEU A 231 -3.61 12.33 9.90
CA LEU A 231 -2.39 12.13 9.10
C LEU A 231 -2.20 13.25 8.08
N LEU A 232 -3.27 13.70 7.40
CA LEU A 232 -3.22 14.83 6.48
C LEU A 232 -2.84 16.13 7.22
N ASP A 233 -3.41 16.37 8.40
CA ASP A 233 -3.09 17.52 9.26
C ASP A 233 -1.67 17.46 9.83
N ALA A 234 -1.08 16.26 9.95
CA ALA A 234 0.33 16.06 10.28
C ALA A 234 1.27 16.26 9.08
N GLY A 235 0.75 16.62 7.89
CA GLY A 235 1.54 16.93 6.70
C GLY A 235 1.75 15.78 5.71
N VAL A 236 1.12 14.62 5.93
CA VAL A 236 1.21 13.48 5.01
C VAL A 236 0.50 13.77 3.69
N SER A 237 1.11 13.41 2.57
CA SER A 237 0.55 13.59 1.21
C SER A 237 0.30 12.27 0.48
N SER A 238 0.94 11.15 0.89
CA SER A 238 0.74 9.83 0.28
C SER A 238 0.40 8.79 1.34
N LEU A 239 -0.70 8.05 1.11
CA LEU A 239 -1.30 7.07 2.01
C LEU A 239 -1.12 5.68 1.40
N LYS A 240 -0.19 4.90 1.94
CA LYS A 240 0.24 3.61 1.36
C LYS A 240 -0.44 2.41 1.99
N ILE A 241 -1.04 1.59 1.15
CA ILE A 241 -1.57 0.27 1.52
C ILE A 241 -0.45 -0.77 1.36
N GLU A 242 -0.13 -1.55 2.41
CA GLU A 242 0.78 -2.70 2.32
C GLU A 242 0.03 -3.91 1.75
N GLY A 243 0.69 -4.68 0.88
CA GLY A 243 0.04 -5.88 0.34
C GLY A 243 0.57 -6.38 -1.00
N ARG A 244 1.83 -6.14 -1.35
CA ARG A 244 2.40 -6.47 -2.67
C ARG A 244 2.37 -7.98 -3.04
N LEU A 245 2.17 -8.88 -2.09
CA LEU A 245 1.95 -10.32 -2.34
C LEU A 245 0.47 -10.72 -2.22
N LYS A 246 -0.44 -9.77 -2.07
CA LYS A 246 -1.88 -10.02 -1.94
C LYS A 246 -2.52 -10.19 -3.31
N ASP A 247 -3.64 -10.92 -3.33
CA ASP A 247 -4.46 -11.15 -4.51
C ASP A 247 -5.31 -9.93 -4.92
N ALA A 248 -5.94 -10.01 -6.08
CA ALA A 248 -6.79 -8.96 -6.60
C ALA A 248 -8.00 -8.68 -5.69
N GLY A 249 -8.57 -9.69 -5.03
CA GLY A 249 -9.69 -9.51 -4.09
C GLY A 249 -9.33 -8.59 -2.92
N TYR A 250 -8.14 -8.78 -2.34
CA TYR A 250 -7.61 -7.88 -1.32
C TYR A 250 -7.41 -6.45 -1.85
N VAL A 251 -6.79 -6.32 -3.03
CA VAL A 251 -6.52 -5.01 -3.64
C VAL A 251 -7.83 -4.26 -3.91
N LYS A 252 -8.81 -4.91 -4.53
CA LYS A 252 -10.14 -4.36 -4.80
C LYS A 252 -10.81 -3.84 -3.53
N ASN A 253 -10.92 -4.69 -2.51
CA ASN A 253 -11.61 -4.37 -1.28
C ASN A 253 -10.93 -3.24 -0.49
N ILE A 254 -9.62 -3.34 -0.25
CA ILE A 254 -8.91 -2.39 0.60
C ILE A 254 -8.73 -1.04 -0.10
N THR A 255 -8.44 -1.04 -1.42
CA THR A 255 -8.35 0.23 -2.17
C THR A 255 -9.68 0.98 -2.17
N ALA A 256 -10.79 0.29 -2.47
CA ALA A 256 -12.13 0.89 -2.43
C ALA A 256 -12.50 1.38 -1.01
N TYR A 257 -12.15 0.61 0.03
CA TYR A 257 -12.39 0.98 1.43
C TYR A 257 -11.71 2.30 1.80
N TYR A 258 -10.41 2.42 1.50
CA TYR A 258 -9.67 3.66 1.75
C TYR A 258 -10.10 4.80 0.84
N ARG A 259 -10.43 4.53 -0.42
CA ARG A 259 -10.94 5.54 -1.36
C ARG A 259 -12.22 6.18 -0.87
N LYS A 260 -13.21 5.39 -0.44
CA LYS A 260 -14.48 5.92 0.11
C LYS A 260 -14.24 6.79 1.35
N LYS A 261 -13.40 6.35 2.28
CA LYS A 261 -13.07 7.13 3.48
C LYS A 261 -12.31 8.42 3.15
N LEU A 262 -11.33 8.34 2.26
CA LEU A 262 -10.55 9.52 1.85
C LEU A 262 -11.42 10.52 1.10
N ASP A 263 -12.31 10.08 0.21
CA ASP A 263 -13.25 10.98 -0.49
C ASP A 263 -14.19 11.69 0.47
N ALA A 264 -14.64 11.02 1.52
CA ALA A 264 -15.44 11.66 2.57
C ALA A 264 -14.66 12.74 3.33
N VAL A 265 -13.33 12.59 3.50
CA VAL A 265 -12.47 13.65 4.04
C VAL A 265 -12.33 14.78 3.04
N LEU A 266 -11.96 14.48 1.79
CA LEU A 266 -11.70 15.48 0.74
C LEU A 266 -12.94 16.33 0.42
N SER A 267 -14.16 15.77 0.53
CA SER A 267 -15.40 16.52 0.28
C SER A 267 -15.67 17.66 1.27
N ARG A 268 -15.10 17.59 2.48
CA ARG A 268 -15.25 18.62 3.53
C ARG A 268 -13.99 19.47 3.76
N ARG A 269 -12.86 19.13 3.11
CA ARG A 269 -11.56 19.76 3.27
C ARG A 269 -11.04 20.28 1.92
N PRO A 270 -11.48 21.48 1.47
CA PRO A 270 -11.15 22.03 0.14
C PRO A 270 -9.66 22.36 -0.06
N GLU A 271 -8.86 22.43 0.99
CA GLU A 271 -7.42 22.58 0.94
C GLU A 271 -6.71 21.32 0.43
N TYR A 272 -7.43 20.20 0.30
CA TYR A 272 -6.95 18.95 -0.26
C TYR A 272 -7.72 18.59 -1.53
N ARG A 273 -7.08 17.87 -2.42
CA ARG A 273 -7.70 17.32 -3.64
C ARG A 273 -7.14 15.93 -3.94
N ARG A 274 -7.82 15.18 -4.77
CA ARG A 274 -7.29 13.93 -5.31
C ARG A 274 -6.02 14.20 -6.13
N ALA A 275 -5.07 13.24 -6.09
CA ALA A 275 -3.87 13.29 -6.90
C ALA A 275 -4.10 12.84 -8.36
N SER A 276 -5.19 12.10 -8.63
CA SER A 276 -5.56 11.59 -9.97
C SER A 276 -7.02 11.90 -10.32
N ALA A 277 -7.39 11.77 -11.59
CA ALA A 277 -8.71 12.08 -12.13
C ALA A 277 -9.63 10.85 -12.16
N GLY A 278 -10.91 11.09 -12.44
CA GLY A 278 -11.95 10.08 -12.55
C GLY A 278 -12.50 9.61 -11.21
N ARG A 279 -13.75 9.14 -11.23
CA ARG A 279 -14.46 8.61 -10.06
C ARG A 279 -14.75 7.13 -10.23
N SER A 280 -14.53 6.37 -9.17
CA SER A 280 -14.84 4.94 -9.13
C SER A 280 -16.23 4.72 -8.53
N THR A 281 -17.01 3.86 -9.19
CA THR A 281 -18.27 3.32 -8.69
C THR A 281 -18.08 1.84 -8.37
N TYR A 282 -18.78 1.33 -7.38
CA TYR A 282 -18.59 -0.03 -6.85
C TYR A 282 -19.88 -0.82 -6.88
N THR A 283 -19.83 -2.10 -7.22
CA THR A 283 -20.97 -3.03 -7.14
C THR A 283 -21.06 -3.72 -5.77
N PHE A 284 -20.21 -3.35 -4.82
CA PHE A 284 -20.11 -3.93 -3.49
C PHE A 284 -19.84 -2.86 -2.42
N GLU A 285 -20.09 -3.19 -1.16
CA GLU A 285 -19.64 -2.38 -0.03
C GLU A 285 -18.29 -2.89 0.49
N PRO A 286 -17.24 -2.07 0.45
CA PRO A 286 -15.92 -2.50 0.90
C PRO A 286 -15.86 -2.59 2.44
N VAL A 287 -15.28 -3.69 2.94
CA VAL A 287 -15.17 -4.00 4.37
C VAL A 287 -13.78 -4.55 4.65
N ALA A 288 -12.97 -3.82 5.40
CA ALA A 288 -11.58 -4.17 5.65
C ALA A 288 -11.41 -5.53 6.37
N GLU A 289 -12.30 -5.85 7.30
CA GLU A 289 -12.30 -7.08 8.08
C GLU A 289 -12.50 -8.34 7.24
N LYS A 290 -13.13 -8.24 6.06
CA LYS A 290 -13.32 -9.37 5.13
C LYS A 290 -12.05 -9.75 4.36
N SER A 291 -11.03 -8.91 4.39
CA SER A 291 -9.70 -9.22 3.87
C SER A 291 -8.83 -9.84 4.94
N PHE A 292 -7.70 -10.42 4.52
CA PHE A 292 -6.72 -11.00 5.44
C PHE A 292 -6.30 -10.01 6.52
N ASN A 293 -6.52 -10.38 7.79
CA ASN A 293 -6.03 -9.63 8.94
C ASN A 293 -5.84 -10.56 10.17
N ARG A 294 -4.95 -10.14 11.10
CA ARG A 294 -4.67 -10.79 12.40
C ARG A 294 -5.31 -10.04 13.57
N GLY A 295 -6.43 -9.33 13.30
CA GLY A 295 -6.90 -8.22 14.10
C GLY A 295 -6.18 -6.93 13.71
N PHE A 296 -6.78 -5.78 14.03
CA PHE A 296 -6.27 -4.46 13.63
C PHE A 296 -5.67 -3.67 14.79
N THR A 297 -4.74 -2.78 14.44
CA THR A 297 -4.12 -1.82 15.36
C THR A 297 -3.73 -0.55 14.59
N THR A 298 -3.75 0.62 15.25
CA THR A 298 -3.13 1.86 14.75
C THR A 298 -1.61 1.84 14.96
N PHE A 299 -1.10 0.78 15.60
CA PHE A 299 0.28 0.59 16.06
C PHE A 299 0.67 1.66 17.09
N LEU A 300 1.69 2.46 16.80
CA LEU A 300 2.19 3.48 17.73
C LEU A 300 1.72 4.91 17.39
N LEU A 301 0.78 5.06 16.46
CA LEU A 301 0.39 6.36 15.91
C LEU A 301 -0.10 7.33 17.00
N GLU A 302 -0.91 6.83 17.93
CA GLU A 302 -1.51 7.60 19.04
C GLU A 302 -0.80 7.35 20.38
N GLY A 303 0.36 6.68 20.33
CA GLY A 303 1.15 6.35 21.49
C GLY A 303 1.30 4.85 21.70
N ARG A 304 1.96 4.47 22.81
CA ARG A 304 2.25 3.08 23.13
C ARG A 304 1.03 2.38 23.74
N THR A 305 0.68 1.23 23.18
CA THR A 305 -0.37 0.35 23.70
C THR A 305 0.10 -1.11 23.71
N ALA A 306 -0.43 -1.93 24.61
CA ALA A 306 -0.18 -3.38 24.64
C ALA A 306 -0.97 -4.12 23.54
N ASP A 307 -2.05 -3.55 23.02
CA ASP A 307 -2.96 -4.18 22.06
C ASP A 307 -2.44 -4.13 20.59
N ILE A 308 -1.14 -4.28 20.40
CA ILE A 308 -0.50 -4.35 19.07
C ILE A 308 -0.15 -5.77 18.64
N THR A 309 -0.36 -6.76 19.51
CA THR A 309 0.20 -8.11 19.35
C THR A 309 -0.82 -9.13 18.85
N ALA A 310 -0.33 -10.12 18.09
CA ALA A 310 -1.08 -11.29 17.63
C ALA A 310 -0.41 -12.57 18.14
N PHE A 311 -0.32 -12.72 19.48
CA PHE A 311 0.42 -13.81 20.12
C PHE A 311 -0.17 -15.20 19.89
N ASN A 312 -1.48 -15.28 19.65
CA ASN A 312 -2.16 -16.57 19.53
C ASN A 312 -2.13 -17.15 18.14
N THR A 313 -1.93 -16.31 17.09
CA THR A 313 -1.90 -16.80 15.71
C THR A 313 -1.22 -15.82 14.76
N PRO A 314 -0.42 -16.30 13.78
CA PRO A 314 0.07 -15.52 12.66
C PRO A 314 -0.89 -15.60 11.45
N LYS A 315 -1.97 -16.40 11.55
CA LYS A 315 -2.94 -16.65 10.47
C LYS A 315 -4.04 -15.58 10.46
N SER A 316 -4.82 -15.54 9.38
CA SER A 316 -5.96 -14.64 9.27
C SER A 316 -7.05 -14.97 10.28
N LEU A 317 -7.49 -13.97 11.02
CA LEU A 317 -8.65 -14.06 11.90
C LEU A 317 -9.95 -13.69 11.14
N GLY A 318 -9.90 -12.64 10.33
CA GLY A 318 -11.06 -12.15 9.58
C GLY A 318 -12.03 -11.33 10.41
N GLU A 319 -13.31 -11.30 10.03
CA GLU A 319 -14.36 -10.52 10.69
C GLU A 319 -15.05 -11.29 11.83
N PRO A 320 -15.38 -10.65 12.96
CA PRO A 320 -16.19 -11.29 14.00
C PRO A 320 -17.62 -11.50 13.51
N VAL A 321 -18.16 -12.72 13.64
CA VAL A 321 -19.51 -13.08 13.17
C VAL A 321 -20.50 -13.35 14.30
N GLY A 322 -20.04 -13.55 15.51
CA GLY A 322 -20.87 -13.78 16.70
C GLY A 322 -20.31 -14.86 17.60
N MET A 323 -21.17 -15.46 18.41
CA MET A 323 -20.79 -16.53 19.36
C MET A 323 -21.66 -17.77 19.14
N VAL A 324 -21.11 -18.94 19.42
CA VAL A 324 -21.88 -20.18 19.48
C VAL A 324 -22.96 -20.06 20.55
N LYS A 325 -24.24 -20.24 20.19
CA LYS A 325 -25.36 -20.16 21.12
C LYS A 325 -25.76 -21.55 21.65
N GLU A 326 -26.04 -22.48 20.74
CA GLU A 326 -26.52 -23.81 21.07
C GLU A 326 -25.83 -24.83 20.13
N ILE A 327 -25.50 -25.98 20.65
CA ILE A 327 -24.94 -27.11 19.87
C ILE A 327 -25.93 -28.28 19.90
N LYS A 328 -26.24 -28.83 18.72
CA LYS A 328 -27.20 -29.97 18.59
C LYS A 328 -26.68 -30.96 17.54
N GLY A 329 -26.21 -32.11 18.00
CA GLY A 329 -25.61 -33.12 17.13
C GLY A 329 -24.41 -32.55 16.34
N ASN A 330 -24.50 -32.60 15.02
CA ASN A 330 -23.48 -32.11 14.09
C ASN A 330 -23.74 -30.67 13.60
N SER A 331 -24.46 -29.87 14.36
CA SER A 331 -24.79 -28.50 14.01
C SER A 331 -24.81 -27.58 15.24
N PHE A 332 -24.70 -26.28 15.01
CA PHE A 332 -24.79 -25.27 16.06
C PHE A 332 -25.50 -24.01 15.56
N THR A 333 -26.00 -23.19 16.47
CA THR A 333 -26.56 -21.87 16.17
C THR A 333 -25.60 -20.77 16.57
N VAL A 334 -25.60 -19.68 15.81
CA VAL A 334 -24.77 -18.49 16.06
C VAL A 334 -25.62 -17.34 16.56
N ALA A 335 -25.24 -16.75 17.68
CA ALA A 335 -25.77 -15.49 18.17
C ALA A 335 -24.93 -14.34 17.58
N GLY A 336 -25.43 -13.69 16.55
CA GLY A 336 -24.78 -12.58 15.85
C GLY A 336 -25.69 -12.02 14.77
N LEU A 337 -25.33 -10.83 14.26
CA LEU A 337 -26.09 -10.15 13.20
C LEU A 337 -25.55 -10.44 11.79
N LYS A 338 -24.40 -11.09 11.68
CA LYS A 338 -23.79 -11.38 10.38
C LYS A 338 -24.42 -12.59 9.73
N GLN A 339 -24.85 -12.44 8.49
CA GLN A 339 -25.36 -13.55 7.70
C GLN A 339 -24.19 -14.43 7.22
N LEU A 340 -24.28 -15.73 7.48
CA LEU A 340 -23.33 -16.73 7.01
C LEU A 340 -23.84 -17.40 5.73
N SER A 341 -22.92 -17.90 4.90
CA SER A 341 -23.21 -18.53 3.63
C SER A 341 -22.57 -19.92 3.55
N ASN A 342 -23.14 -20.78 2.71
CA ASN A 342 -22.52 -22.06 2.37
C ASN A 342 -21.13 -21.81 1.75
N GLY A 343 -20.12 -22.51 2.24
CA GLY A 343 -18.73 -22.37 1.80
C GLY A 343 -17.91 -21.34 2.57
N ASP A 344 -18.49 -20.62 3.53
CA ASP A 344 -17.72 -19.72 4.40
C ASP A 344 -16.65 -20.50 5.18
N GLY A 345 -15.50 -19.87 5.42
CA GLY A 345 -14.48 -20.35 6.34
C GLY A 345 -14.64 -19.69 7.69
N LEU A 346 -14.87 -20.48 8.74
CA LEU A 346 -14.95 -19.99 10.10
C LEU A 346 -13.76 -20.44 10.93
N VAL A 347 -13.32 -19.59 11.85
CA VAL A 347 -12.23 -19.86 12.78
C VAL A 347 -12.62 -19.49 14.22
N PHE A 348 -12.01 -20.17 15.17
CA PHE A 348 -12.18 -19.92 16.60
C PHE A 348 -10.91 -20.30 17.36
N PHE A 349 -10.76 -19.80 18.58
CA PHE A 349 -9.69 -20.24 19.47
C PHE A 349 -10.19 -21.40 20.34
N ASN A 350 -9.45 -22.53 20.26
CA ASN A 350 -9.73 -23.70 21.10
C ASN A 350 -9.35 -23.44 22.57
N ARG A 351 -9.57 -24.42 23.45
CA ARG A 351 -9.25 -24.32 24.89
C ARG A 351 -7.77 -24.09 25.19
N LYS A 352 -6.87 -24.43 24.25
CA LYS A 352 -5.42 -24.18 24.35
C LYS A 352 -5.03 -22.79 23.84
N GLY A 353 -6.01 -22.02 23.30
CA GLY A 353 -5.76 -20.72 22.69
C GLY A 353 -5.12 -20.81 21.29
N GLU A 354 -5.26 -21.94 20.61
CA GLU A 354 -4.81 -22.15 19.23
C GLU A 354 -5.96 -21.88 18.25
N LEU A 355 -5.65 -21.30 17.09
CA LEU A 355 -6.63 -20.99 16.08
C LEU A 355 -6.96 -22.24 15.25
N GLU A 356 -8.20 -22.69 15.36
CA GLU A 356 -8.78 -23.78 14.57
C GLU A 356 -9.77 -23.22 13.55
N GLY A 357 -9.87 -23.88 12.38
CA GLY A 357 -10.77 -23.45 11.31
C GLY A 357 -11.54 -24.63 10.72
N PHE A 358 -12.74 -24.33 10.23
CA PHE A 358 -13.60 -25.29 9.54
C PHE A 358 -14.41 -24.63 8.42
N ARG A 359 -14.89 -25.42 7.48
CA ARG A 359 -15.77 -24.97 6.38
C ARG A 359 -17.23 -25.16 6.76
N VAL A 360 -18.03 -24.16 6.43
CA VAL A 360 -19.49 -24.22 6.49
C VAL A 360 -20.00 -24.99 5.29
N ASN A 361 -20.62 -26.15 5.51
CA ASN A 361 -21.24 -26.94 4.44
C ASN A 361 -22.62 -26.36 4.08
N ARG A 362 -23.45 -26.11 5.11
CA ARG A 362 -24.82 -25.59 4.94
C ARG A 362 -25.19 -24.63 6.07
N VAL A 363 -25.98 -23.62 5.72
CA VAL A 363 -26.58 -22.68 6.68
C VAL A 363 -28.10 -22.70 6.49
N GLU A 364 -28.84 -22.80 7.61
CA GLU A 364 -30.30 -22.63 7.66
C GLU A 364 -30.62 -21.57 8.70
N ALA A 365 -31.03 -20.39 8.25
CA ALA A 365 -31.18 -19.20 9.08
C ALA A 365 -29.89 -18.89 9.87
N ASN A 366 -29.89 -19.10 11.19
CA ASN A 366 -28.71 -18.93 12.05
C ASN A 366 -28.06 -20.28 12.49
N ARG A 367 -28.51 -21.42 11.93
CA ARG A 367 -27.97 -22.74 12.21
C ARG A 367 -26.95 -23.13 11.16
N VAL A 368 -25.77 -23.47 11.63
CA VAL A 368 -24.59 -23.84 10.83
C VAL A 368 -24.37 -25.34 10.89
N PHE A 369 -24.20 -25.94 9.75
CA PHE A 369 -23.81 -27.34 9.57
C PHE A 369 -22.40 -27.35 8.96
N PRO A 370 -21.34 -27.57 9.77
CA PRO A 370 -19.99 -27.71 9.25
C PRO A 370 -19.82 -29.03 8.49
N LEU A 371 -18.76 -29.15 7.68
CA LEU A 371 -18.41 -30.39 7.03
C LEU A 371 -18.06 -31.47 8.09
N ASP A 372 -17.14 -31.08 9.00
CA ASP A 372 -16.78 -31.86 10.18
C ASP A 372 -17.07 -31.01 11.41
N MET A 373 -17.75 -31.57 12.42
CA MET A 373 -18.12 -30.82 13.61
C MET A 373 -16.90 -30.53 14.48
N PRO A 374 -16.50 -29.26 14.62
CA PRO A 374 -15.34 -28.88 15.44
C PRO A 374 -15.68 -28.98 16.96
N GLN A 375 -14.66 -29.02 17.80
CA GLN A 375 -14.81 -29.04 19.25
C GLN A 375 -15.20 -27.65 19.79
N LEU A 376 -16.46 -27.27 19.57
CA LEU A 376 -17.02 -26.01 20.05
C LEU A 376 -17.67 -26.15 21.42
N THR A 377 -17.75 -25.03 22.14
CA THR A 377 -18.57 -24.91 23.35
C THR A 377 -19.49 -23.68 23.22
N PRO A 378 -20.65 -23.65 23.90
CA PRO A 378 -21.46 -22.45 23.97
C PRO A 378 -20.63 -21.23 24.40
N LYS A 379 -20.93 -20.06 23.85
CA LYS A 379 -20.23 -18.78 24.02
C LYS A 379 -18.84 -18.70 23.36
N THR A 380 -18.40 -19.71 22.59
CA THR A 380 -17.15 -19.61 21.81
C THR A 380 -17.32 -18.51 20.75
N PRO A 381 -16.44 -17.47 20.73
CA PRO A 381 -16.43 -16.46 19.68
C PRO A 381 -16.03 -17.07 18.32
N LEU A 382 -16.74 -16.69 17.26
CA LEU A 382 -16.47 -17.13 15.90
C LEU A 382 -16.07 -15.95 15.03
N TYR A 383 -15.12 -16.21 14.14
CA TYR A 383 -14.65 -15.25 13.15
C TYR A 383 -14.76 -15.88 11.76
N ARG A 384 -15.01 -15.06 10.73
CA ARG A 384 -15.07 -15.48 9.33
C ARG A 384 -13.79 -15.02 8.63
N ASN A 385 -12.89 -15.95 8.35
CA ASN A 385 -11.64 -15.68 7.63
C ASN A 385 -11.75 -15.85 6.12
N PHE A 386 -12.87 -16.37 5.63
CA PHE A 386 -13.21 -16.46 4.22
C PHE A 386 -14.73 -16.30 4.03
N ASP A 387 -15.15 -15.27 3.31
CA ASP A 387 -16.54 -14.97 2.95
C ASP A 387 -16.77 -15.39 1.50
N GLN A 388 -17.44 -16.54 1.30
CA GLN A 388 -17.67 -17.13 -0.01
C GLN A 388 -18.52 -16.23 -0.93
N ALA A 389 -19.50 -15.54 -0.39
CA ALA A 389 -20.37 -14.65 -1.17
C ALA A 389 -19.61 -13.40 -1.61
N PHE A 390 -18.82 -12.84 -0.72
CA PHE A 390 -17.98 -11.68 -0.99
C PHE A 390 -16.87 -11.98 -2.01
N ASP A 391 -16.21 -13.13 -1.87
CA ASP A 391 -15.19 -13.60 -2.80
C ASP A 391 -15.75 -13.76 -4.22
N LYS A 392 -16.92 -14.43 -4.37
CA LYS A 392 -17.64 -14.56 -5.64
C LYS A 392 -18.01 -13.21 -6.28
N LEU A 393 -18.31 -12.23 -5.46
CA LEU A 393 -18.64 -10.88 -5.92
C LEU A 393 -17.37 -10.18 -6.44
N LEU A 394 -16.25 -10.25 -5.70
CA LEU A 394 -14.98 -9.67 -6.10
C LEU A 394 -14.30 -10.39 -7.29
N ALA A 395 -14.63 -11.67 -7.54
CA ALA A 395 -14.16 -12.40 -8.72
C ALA A 395 -14.70 -11.82 -10.04
N LYS A 396 -15.77 -11.03 -9.98
CA LYS A 396 -16.36 -10.32 -11.13
C LYS A 396 -15.80 -8.90 -11.24
N PRO A 397 -16.04 -8.17 -12.36
CA PRO A 397 -15.85 -6.74 -12.41
C PRO A 397 -16.66 -6.06 -11.30
N SER A 398 -15.98 -5.44 -10.34
CA SER A 398 -16.58 -4.94 -9.11
C SER A 398 -16.45 -3.42 -8.93
N ALA A 399 -15.69 -2.78 -9.82
CA ALA A 399 -15.62 -1.32 -9.91
C ALA A 399 -15.46 -0.87 -11.36
N GLU A 400 -15.95 0.34 -11.63
CA GLU A 400 -15.71 1.06 -12.86
C GLU A 400 -15.23 2.47 -12.54
N ARG A 401 -14.14 2.92 -13.18
CA ARG A 401 -13.62 4.29 -13.03
C ARG A 401 -13.92 5.07 -14.29
N LYS A 402 -14.60 6.21 -14.16
CA LYS A 402 -14.98 7.10 -15.25
C LYS A 402 -14.42 8.50 -15.06
N LEU A 403 -14.06 9.11 -16.18
CA LEU A 403 -13.69 10.51 -16.31
C LEU A 403 -14.91 11.31 -16.78
N SER A 404 -15.17 12.41 -16.09
CA SER A 404 -16.26 13.30 -16.46
C SER A 404 -15.92 14.08 -17.74
N VAL A 405 -16.86 14.13 -18.70
CA VAL A 405 -16.70 14.85 -19.97
C VAL A 405 -17.89 15.75 -20.23
N GLU A 406 -17.62 17.01 -20.54
CA GLU A 406 -18.59 17.94 -21.14
C GLU A 406 -18.53 17.84 -22.65
N ILE A 407 -19.71 17.79 -23.28
CA ILE A 407 -19.87 17.65 -24.73
C ILE A 407 -20.69 18.83 -25.25
N GLU A 408 -20.18 19.52 -26.26
CA GLU A 408 -20.90 20.53 -27.00
C GLU A 408 -21.07 20.11 -28.46
N PHE A 409 -22.28 20.18 -28.97
CA PHE A 409 -22.62 19.92 -30.38
C PHE A 409 -23.24 21.14 -30.99
N LEU A 410 -22.53 21.70 -31.97
CA LEU A 410 -22.83 22.97 -32.60
C LEU A 410 -22.99 22.78 -34.08
N ASP A 411 -23.78 23.62 -34.75
CA ASP A 411 -23.70 23.72 -36.18
C ASP A 411 -22.75 24.84 -36.65
N ASN A 412 -22.25 24.72 -37.87
CA ASN A 412 -21.41 25.69 -38.53
C ASN A 412 -21.88 25.84 -40.01
N PRO A 413 -21.36 26.80 -40.79
CA PRO A 413 -21.81 27.00 -42.17
C PRO A 413 -21.75 25.75 -43.06
N PHE A 414 -20.84 24.82 -42.79
CA PHE A 414 -20.54 23.66 -43.64
C PHE A 414 -21.05 22.31 -43.06
N GLY A 415 -21.59 22.29 -41.86
CA GLY A 415 -22.04 21.05 -41.20
C GLY A 415 -22.14 21.19 -39.68
N PHE A 416 -21.49 20.26 -38.95
CA PHE A 416 -21.57 20.18 -37.48
C PHE A 416 -20.20 20.12 -36.83
N THR A 417 -20.12 20.60 -35.61
CA THR A 417 -18.91 20.56 -34.78
C THR A 417 -19.21 19.90 -33.43
N LEU A 418 -18.42 18.91 -33.09
CA LEU A 418 -18.40 18.25 -31.76
C LEU A 418 -17.18 18.72 -31.00
N CYS A 419 -17.40 19.34 -29.83
CA CYS A 419 -16.36 19.63 -28.85
C CYS A 419 -16.52 18.69 -27.64
N MET A 420 -15.42 18.14 -27.17
CA MET A 420 -15.40 17.35 -25.93
C MET A 420 -14.27 17.86 -25.04
N GLU A 421 -14.58 18.08 -23.76
CA GLU A 421 -13.60 18.50 -22.75
C GLU A 421 -13.79 17.67 -21.49
N ASP A 422 -12.69 17.07 -21.00
CA ASP A 422 -12.74 16.29 -19.76
C ASP A 422 -12.44 17.12 -18.52
N GLU A 423 -12.65 16.53 -17.33
CA GLU A 423 -12.45 17.18 -16.03
C GLU A 423 -11.02 17.68 -15.78
N THR A 424 -10.04 17.32 -16.60
CA THR A 424 -8.65 17.78 -16.51
C THR A 424 -8.32 18.88 -17.53
N GLY A 425 -9.30 19.27 -18.35
CA GLY A 425 -9.16 20.25 -19.40
C GLY A 425 -8.50 19.72 -20.69
N ALA A 426 -8.43 18.40 -20.88
CA ALA A 426 -8.12 17.84 -22.19
C ALA A 426 -9.31 18.05 -23.12
N ARG A 427 -9.07 18.73 -24.26
CA ARG A 427 -10.12 19.17 -25.16
C ARG A 427 -9.83 18.77 -26.59
N ILE A 428 -10.89 18.41 -27.31
CA ILE A 428 -10.87 18.19 -28.75
C ILE A 428 -12.00 18.95 -29.44
N MET A 429 -11.80 19.22 -30.71
CA MET A 429 -12.82 19.73 -31.62
C MET A 429 -12.79 18.91 -32.89
N LEU A 430 -13.95 18.40 -33.32
CA LEU A 430 -14.13 17.62 -34.51
C LEU A 430 -15.23 18.27 -35.39
N THR A 431 -14.87 18.75 -36.54
CA THR A 431 -15.81 19.32 -37.52
C THR A 431 -16.09 18.32 -38.62
N GLU A 432 -17.37 18.14 -38.93
CA GLU A 432 -17.84 17.23 -39.98
C GLU A 432 -18.68 18.01 -40.99
N PRO A 433 -18.27 18.05 -42.27
CA PRO A 433 -19.09 18.61 -43.33
C PRO A 433 -20.36 17.79 -43.54
N PHE A 434 -21.50 18.47 -43.56
CA PHE A 434 -22.79 17.83 -43.76
C PHE A 434 -23.81 18.78 -44.37
N ALA A 435 -24.53 18.33 -45.40
CA ALA A 435 -25.62 19.10 -46.00
C ALA A 435 -26.80 19.13 -45.00
N LYS A 436 -27.07 20.33 -44.47
CA LYS A 436 -28.09 20.52 -43.45
C LYS A 436 -29.50 20.61 -44.05
N GLU A 437 -30.44 19.90 -43.45
CA GLU A 437 -31.87 19.96 -43.77
C GLU A 437 -32.66 20.18 -42.49
N LEU A 438 -33.77 20.90 -42.54
CA LEU A 438 -34.66 21.12 -41.40
C LEU A 438 -35.32 19.80 -40.98
N ALA A 439 -35.29 19.50 -39.70
CA ALA A 439 -35.97 18.34 -39.16
C ALA A 439 -37.49 18.56 -39.04
N ARG A 440 -38.24 17.50 -39.28
CA ARG A 440 -39.73 17.50 -39.08
C ARG A 440 -40.13 17.37 -37.62
N ARG A 441 -39.22 16.94 -36.75
CA ARG A 441 -39.43 16.74 -35.31
C ARG A 441 -38.24 17.31 -34.55
N GLU A 442 -38.47 17.68 -33.30
CA GLU A 442 -37.43 18.15 -32.39
C GLU A 442 -36.28 17.13 -32.29
N GLN A 443 -35.05 17.61 -32.43
CA GLN A 443 -33.85 16.75 -32.47
C GLN A 443 -32.99 16.81 -31.22
N GLN A 444 -33.13 17.82 -30.37
CA GLN A 444 -32.21 18.08 -29.29
C GLN A 444 -32.06 16.90 -28.33
N ASP A 445 -33.17 16.28 -27.92
CA ASP A 445 -33.16 15.17 -26.95
C ASP A 445 -32.55 13.90 -27.58
N ASN A 446 -32.79 13.66 -28.88
CA ASN A 446 -32.14 12.56 -29.58
C ASN A 446 -30.63 12.78 -29.65
N ILE A 447 -30.18 14.00 -30.02
CA ILE A 447 -28.76 14.34 -30.08
C ILE A 447 -28.09 14.15 -28.71
N ARG A 448 -28.68 14.70 -27.66
CA ARG A 448 -28.18 14.50 -26.26
C ARG A 448 -28.07 13.03 -25.93
N THR A 449 -29.12 12.26 -26.19
CA THR A 449 -29.14 10.82 -25.90
C THR A 449 -28.06 10.05 -26.67
N GLN A 450 -27.86 10.34 -27.97
CA GLN A 450 -26.85 9.63 -28.76
C GLN A 450 -25.42 10.00 -28.37
N LEU A 451 -25.15 11.25 -28.03
CA LEU A 451 -23.82 11.72 -27.64
C LEU A 451 -23.45 11.28 -26.20
N SER A 452 -24.45 11.10 -25.32
CA SER A 452 -24.21 10.60 -23.95
C SER A 452 -23.88 9.11 -23.88
N LYS A 453 -24.00 8.33 -24.97
CA LYS A 453 -23.72 6.88 -24.99
C LYS A 453 -22.23 6.57 -25.01
N LEU A 454 -21.56 6.81 -23.88
CA LEU A 454 -20.11 6.59 -23.71
C LEU A 454 -19.76 5.26 -23.00
N GLY A 455 -20.73 4.38 -22.77
CA GLY A 455 -20.67 3.22 -21.85
C GLY A 455 -19.38 2.38 -21.85
N ASN A 456 -18.88 1.98 -23.05
CA ASN A 456 -17.67 1.13 -23.15
C ASN A 456 -16.36 1.95 -23.24
N THR A 457 -16.36 3.21 -22.80
CA THR A 457 -15.19 4.09 -22.79
C THR A 457 -14.85 4.49 -21.37
N PRO A 458 -13.66 5.01 -21.07
CA PRO A 458 -13.31 5.52 -19.75
C PRO A 458 -14.02 6.85 -19.40
N PHE A 459 -14.96 7.31 -20.22
CA PHE A 459 -15.64 8.59 -20.07
C PHE A 459 -17.10 8.42 -19.66
N GLU A 460 -17.61 9.43 -18.93
CA GLU A 460 -19.01 9.60 -18.59
C GLU A 460 -19.43 11.04 -18.91
N ALA A 461 -20.52 11.22 -19.67
CA ALA A 461 -21.01 12.56 -20.02
C ALA A 461 -21.64 13.22 -18.79
N SER A 462 -21.03 14.29 -18.29
CA SER A 462 -21.55 15.11 -17.19
C SER A 462 -22.53 16.19 -17.70
N LYS A 463 -22.29 16.67 -18.91
CA LYS A 463 -23.13 17.69 -19.54
C LYS A 463 -23.07 17.54 -21.06
N VAL A 464 -24.22 17.66 -21.72
CA VAL A 464 -24.31 17.71 -23.18
C VAL A 464 -25.10 18.95 -23.59
N VAL A 465 -24.43 19.89 -24.23
CA VAL A 465 -24.99 21.12 -24.77
C VAL A 465 -25.22 20.96 -26.27
N VAL A 466 -26.42 21.23 -26.70
CA VAL A 466 -26.80 21.26 -28.15
C VAL A 466 -27.11 22.70 -28.50
N GLY A 467 -26.20 23.33 -29.30
CA GLY A 467 -26.30 24.72 -29.71
C GLY A 467 -26.45 24.80 -31.24
N LEU A 468 -27.61 24.41 -31.75
CA LEU A 468 -27.95 24.51 -33.19
C LEU A 468 -28.68 25.82 -33.45
N SER A 469 -28.37 26.48 -34.58
CA SER A 469 -29.02 27.71 -35.03
C SER A 469 -30.49 27.49 -35.42
N GLU A 470 -30.79 26.30 -35.93
CA GLU A 470 -32.10 25.85 -36.32
C GLU A 470 -32.31 24.38 -35.94
N ASN A 471 -33.54 23.88 -36.06
CA ASN A 471 -33.83 22.46 -35.78
C ASN A 471 -33.40 21.58 -36.97
N TRP A 472 -32.07 21.39 -37.10
CA TRP A 472 -31.46 20.60 -38.17
C TRP A 472 -31.69 19.10 -37.95
N PHE A 473 -31.95 18.37 -39.06
CA PHE A 473 -31.94 16.91 -39.03
C PHE A 473 -30.51 16.39 -38.95
N VAL A 474 -30.21 15.60 -37.88
CA VAL A 474 -28.90 14.98 -37.67
C VAL A 474 -29.08 13.47 -37.62
N PRO A 475 -28.55 12.72 -38.60
CA PRO A 475 -28.64 11.26 -38.56
C PRO A 475 -27.96 10.66 -37.33
N SER A 476 -28.59 9.67 -36.73
CA SER A 476 -27.99 8.97 -35.56
C SER A 476 -26.66 8.28 -35.89
N SER A 477 -26.45 7.86 -37.14
CA SER A 477 -25.19 7.32 -37.66
C SER A 477 -24.06 8.36 -37.62
N LEU A 478 -24.33 9.60 -38.00
CA LEU A 478 -23.38 10.71 -37.95
C LEU A 478 -23.00 11.01 -36.49
N LEU A 479 -23.98 11.10 -35.58
CA LEU A 479 -23.74 11.34 -34.16
C LEU A 479 -22.88 10.21 -33.57
N ALA A 480 -23.17 8.96 -33.89
CA ALA A 480 -22.40 7.80 -33.41
C ALA A 480 -20.96 7.81 -33.92
N ASP A 481 -20.74 8.16 -35.20
CA ASP A 481 -19.39 8.25 -35.79
C ASP A 481 -18.60 9.40 -35.16
N MET A 482 -19.19 10.61 -35.09
CA MET A 482 -18.53 11.77 -34.48
C MET A 482 -18.19 11.50 -32.99
N ARG A 483 -19.08 10.87 -32.23
CA ARG A 483 -18.84 10.47 -30.87
C ARG A 483 -17.65 9.49 -30.77
N ARG A 484 -17.60 8.43 -31.57
CA ARG A 484 -16.52 7.43 -31.59
C ARG A 484 -15.17 8.09 -31.87
N ARG A 485 -15.08 8.87 -32.97
CA ARG A 485 -13.86 9.63 -33.35
C ARG A 485 -13.47 10.68 -32.29
N GLY A 486 -14.48 11.33 -31.70
CA GLY A 486 -14.27 12.28 -30.60
C GLY A 486 -13.64 11.63 -29.38
N VAL A 487 -14.12 10.45 -28.96
CA VAL A 487 -13.55 9.66 -27.87
C VAL A 487 -12.11 9.24 -28.18
N GLU A 488 -11.83 8.73 -29.39
CA GLU A 488 -10.48 8.33 -29.82
C GLU A 488 -9.50 9.51 -29.70
N LYS A 489 -9.87 10.67 -30.28
CA LYS A 489 -9.06 11.90 -30.22
C LYS A 489 -8.88 12.42 -28.78
N LEU A 490 -9.89 12.32 -27.93
CA LEU A 490 -9.81 12.76 -26.55
C LEU A 490 -8.83 11.86 -25.75
N LEU A 491 -8.84 10.56 -26.00
CA LEU A 491 -7.87 9.61 -25.43
C LEU A 491 -6.43 9.95 -25.88
N GLU A 492 -6.23 10.25 -27.16
CA GLU A 492 -4.93 10.69 -27.68
C GLU A 492 -4.46 12.00 -27.03
N ALA A 493 -5.36 12.99 -26.93
CA ALA A 493 -5.07 14.27 -26.30
C ALA A 493 -4.69 14.11 -24.82
N ARG A 494 -5.36 13.21 -24.10
CA ARG A 494 -5.01 12.87 -22.70
C ARG A 494 -3.62 12.25 -22.59
N ARG A 495 -3.31 11.24 -23.42
CA ARG A 495 -1.99 10.60 -23.43
C ARG A 495 -0.87 11.61 -23.70
N ALA A 496 -1.07 12.49 -24.69
CA ALA A 496 -0.10 13.53 -25.04
C ALA A 496 0.11 14.59 -23.93
N ARG A 497 -0.90 14.82 -23.09
CA ARG A 497 -0.85 15.80 -22.00
C ARG A 497 -0.39 15.23 -20.66
N TYR A 498 -0.16 13.92 -20.53
CA TYR A 498 0.27 13.34 -19.27
C TYR A 498 1.57 13.98 -18.79
N PRO A 499 1.57 14.66 -17.61
CA PRO A 499 2.71 15.41 -17.14
C PRO A 499 3.69 14.47 -16.43
N ARG A 500 4.50 13.73 -17.17
CA ARG A 500 5.52 12.90 -16.56
C ARG A 500 6.54 13.76 -15.85
N GLU A 501 6.70 13.53 -14.55
CA GLU A 501 7.67 14.25 -13.74
C GLU A 501 9.09 13.87 -14.14
N THR A 502 9.98 14.85 -14.25
CA THR A 502 11.39 14.66 -14.54
C THR A 502 12.25 15.41 -13.56
N VAL A 503 13.35 14.79 -13.13
CA VAL A 503 14.30 15.38 -12.18
C VAL A 503 15.59 15.74 -12.89
N LYS A 504 15.99 17.02 -12.84
CA LYS A 504 17.34 17.43 -13.23
C LYS A 504 18.29 17.11 -12.07
N ARG A 505 19.17 16.12 -12.24
CA ARG A 505 20.20 15.80 -11.27
C ARG A 505 21.36 16.79 -11.45
N VAL A 506 21.33 17.84 -10.66
CA VAL A 506 22.48 18.74 -10.50
C VAL A 506 23.26 18.24 -9.30
N GLN A 507 24.58 18.04 -9.46
CA GLN A 507 25.41 17.80 -8.27
C GLN A 507 25.25 18.98 -7.33
N PRO A 508 24.82 18.77 -6.07
CA PRO A 508 24.62 19.89 -5.15
C PRO A 508 25.96 20.61 -4.93
N SER A 509 25.95 21.91 -5.08
CA SER A 509 27.12 22.77 -4.86
C SER A 509 27.58 22.79 -3.39
N VAL A 510 26.72 22.36 -2.46
CA VAL A 510 27.01 22.17 -1.03
C VAL A 510 26.47 20.81 -0.63
N SER A 511 27.36 19.92 -0.25
CA SER A 511 26.99 18.61 0.31
C SER A 511 26.46 18.80 1.73
N ILE A 512 25.18 18.49 1.96
CA ILE A 512 24.67 18.38 3.33
C ILE A 512 25.26 17.12 3.95
N PRO A 513 25.88 17.22 5.15
CA PRO A 513 26.47 16.05 5.77
C PRO A 513 25.39 15.02 6.18
N PHE A 514 25.73 13.76 6.07
CA PHE A 514 24.91 12.70 6.64
C PHE A 514 24.82 12.89 8.17
N PRO A 515 23.69 12.59 8.81
CA PRO A 515 23.53 12.83 10.26
C PRO A 515 24.55 12.12 11.16
N GLU A 516 25.10 11.01 10.71
CA GLU A 516 26.06 10.19 11.45
C GLU A 516 27.42 10.17 10.75
N ARG A 517 28.53 10.33 11.51
CA ARG A 517 29.89 10.23 10.96
C ARG A 517 30.40 8.79 10.82
N GLN A 518 29.74 7.86 11.48
CA GLN A 518 30.11 6.45 11.47
C GLN A 518 28.88 5.61 11.14
N LEU A 519 28.99 4.77 10.13
CA LEU A 519 28.00 3.77 9.76
C LEU A 519 28.48 2.38 10.14
N THR A 520 27.74 1.74 11.03
CA THR A 520 27.92 0.31 11.33
C THR A 520 27.25 -0.53 10.22
N TYR A 521 27.17 -1.85 10.38
CA TYR A 521 26.42 -2.74 9.49
C TYR A 521 24.97 -2.30 9.25
N LEU A 522 24.39 -1.47 10.15
CA LEU A 522 23.04 -0.89 10.04
C LEU A 522 22.90 0.09 8.87
N GLY A 523 24.02 0.60 8.34
CA GLY A 523 24.02 1.44 7.14
C GLY A 523 23.72 0.66 5.85
N ASN A 524 23.72 -0.68 5.91
CA ASN A 524 23.43 -1.56 4.76
C ASN A 524 24.29 -1.25 3.51
N VAL A 525 25.57 -0.88 3.70
CA VAL A 525 26.48 -0.51 2.61
C VAL A 525 27.08 -1.78 2.00
N ALA A 526 26.60 -2.16 0.82
CA ALA A 526 26.97 -3.42 0.17
C ALA A 526 27.77 -3.27 -1.13
N ASN A 527 28.06 -2.04 -1.58
CA ASN A 527 28.80 -1.77 -2.81
C ASN A 527 29.64 -0.48 -2.72
N GLY A 528 30.59 -0.31 -3.64
CA GLY A 528 31.51 0.81 -3.68
C GLY A 528 30.84 2.14 -3.97
N LYS A 529 29.77 2.18 -4.80
CA LYS A 529 29.04 3.40 -5.10
C LYS A 529 28.25 3.91 -3.87
N ALA A 530 27.62 3.01 -3.09
CA ALA A 530 26.98 3.38 -1.83
C ALA A 530 28.01 3.88 -0.80
N ARG A 531 29.19 3.26 -0.73
CA ARG A 531 30.30 3.72 0.12
C ARG A 531 30.74 5.14 -0.25
N SER A 532 31.01 5.40 -1.54
CA SER A 532 31.40 6.71 -2.04
C SER A 532 30.31 7.76 -1.77
N PHE A 533 29.02 7.39 -1.93
CA PHE A 533 27.91 8.29 -1.59
C PHE A 533 28.02 8.80 -0.15
N TYR A 534 28.18 7.91 0.83
CA TYR A 534 28.26 8.32 2.23
C TYR A 534 29.56 9.07 2.56
N GLN A 535 30.68 8.70 1.95
CA GLN A 535 31.96 9.41 2.12
C GLN A 535 31.87 10.85 1.63
N ASP A 536 31.28 11.09 0.47
CA ASP A 536 31.05 12.43 -0.07
C ASP A 536 30.14 13.30 0.81
N HIS A 537 29.36 12.66 1.70
CA HIS A 537 28.51 13.32 2.68
C HIS A 537 29.08 13.30 4.10
N GLY A 538 30.40 13.11 4.23
CA GLY A 538 31.15 13.30 5.48
C GLY A 538 31.12 12.10 6.44
N VAL A 539 30.75 10.90 5.98
CA VAL A 539 30.88 9.68 6.79
C VAL A 539 32.31 9.17 6.72
N GLU A 540 32.96 9.13 7.88
CA GLU A 540 34.40 8.80 8.01
C GLU A 540 34.67 7.31 8.10
N GLN A 541 33.79 6.58 8.80
CA GLN A 541 33.89 5.13 9.00
C GLN A 541 32.64 4.42 8.51
N ILE A 542 32.82 3.42 7.65
CA ILE A 542 31.72 2.68 7.03
C ILE A 542 32.01 1.19 7.12
N ASP A 543 31.24 0.50 7.94
CA ASP A 543 31.23 -0.96 7.98
C ASP A 543 30.48 -1.52 6.77
N PRO A 544 30.88 -2.70 6.26
CA PRO A 544 30.10 -3.38 5.24
C PRO A 544 28.75 -3.85 5.79
N ALA A 545 27.76 -4.00 4.90
CA ALA A 545 26.48 -4.60 5.21
C ALA A 545 26.64 -5.99 5.88
N PHE A 546 25.72 -6.34 6.77
CA PHE A 546 25.72 -7.62 7.47
C PHE A 546 25.77 -8.81 6.51
N GLU A 547 25.11 -8.71 5.38
CA GLU A 547 25.05 -9.71 4.31
C GLU A 547 26.42 -10.01 3.66
N LEU A 548 27.36 -9.05 3.70
CA LEU A 548 28.71 -9.20 3.19
C LEU A 548 29.69 -9.64 4.28
N SER A 549 29.45 -9.22 5.52
CA SER A 549 30.32 -9.50 6.66
C SER A 549 29.49 -9.77 7.91
N PRO A 550 28.93 -10.99 8.04
CA PRO A 550 28.16 -11.37 9.21
C PRO A 550 28.97 -11.21 10.50
N ARG A 551 28.34 -10.70 11.56
CA ARG A 551 28.96 -10.41 12.84
C ARG A 551 28.28 -11.21 13.94
N LYS A 552 29.07 -11.65 14.91
CA LYS A 552 28.59 -12.25 16.15
C LYS A 552 28.35 -11.16 17.21
N ASP A 553 27.53 -11.49 18.20
CA ASP A 553 27.25 -10.62 19.35
C ASP A 553 26.73 -9.21 19.00
N VAL A 554 26.09 -9.06 17.84
CA VAL A 554 25.40 -7.82 17.46
C VAL A 554 23.88 -8.03 17.45
N PRO A 555 23.09 -6.97 17.64
CA PRO A 555 21.64 -7.08 17.52
C PRO A 555 21.24 -7.47 16.09
N LEU A 556 20.44 -8.53 15.97
CA LEU A 556 19.88 -8.97 14.69
C LEU A 556 18.50 -8.37 14.38
N MET A 557 17.85 -7.78 15.40
CA MET A 557 16.57 -7.09 15.23
C MET A 557 16.45 -5.97 16.27
N PHE A 558 15.92 -4.85 15.83
CA PHE A 558 15.57 -3.69 16.67
C PHE A 558 14.07 -3.47 16.58
N THR A 559 13.37 -3.33 17.71
CA THR A 559 11.91 -3.19 17.69
C THR A 559 11.36 -2.30 18.79
N LYS A 560 10.36 -1.48 18.46
CA LYS A 560 9.52 -0.75 19.44
C LYS A 560 8.56 -1.69 20.18
N HIS A 561 8.22 -2.85 19.61
CA HIS A 561 7.51 -3.89 20.34
C HIS A 561 8.42 -4.41 21.46
N CYS A 562 7.94 -4.40 22.69
CA CYS A 562 8.71 -4.76 23.87
C CYS A 562 7.95 -5.81 24.69
N LEU A 563 8.52 -7.01 24.84
CA LEU A 563 7.89 -8.09 25.60
C LEU A 563 7.73 -7.76 27.07
N ARG A 564 8.66 -7.01 27.68
CA ARG A 564 8.45 -6.49 29.04
C ARG A 564 7.17 -5.66 29.17
N TYR A 565 6.95 -4.75 28.22
CA TYR A 565 5.75 -3.93 28.19
C TYR A 565 4.49 -4.77 27.98
N SER A 566 4.54 -5.73 27.06
CA SER A 566 3.40 -6.62 26.76
C SER A 566 3.03 -7.54 27.94
N MET A 567 4.01 -7.87 28.80
CA MET A 567 3.80 -8.70 29.99
C MET A 567 3.46 -7.89 31.26
N GLY A 568 3.37 -6.56 31.16
CA GLY A 568 3.06 -5.73 32.32
C GLY A 568 4.26 -5.32 33.19
N TRP A 569 5.50 -5.54 32.74
CA TRP A 569 6.71 -5.35 33.55
C TRP A 569 7.60 -4.17 33.11
N CYS A 570 7.06 -3.25 32.35
CA CYS A 570 7.85 -2.11 31.89
C CYS A 570 8.15 -1.13 33.04
N PRO A 571 9.42 -0.87 33.37
CA PRO A 571 9.76 -0.02 34.49
C PRO A 571 9.40 1.45 34.29
N THR A 572 9.15 1.87 33.06
CA THR A 572 8.83 3.27 32.70
C THR A 572 7.32 3.53 32.74
N TYR A 573 6.50 2.56 32.33
CA TYR A 573 5.06 2.76 32.10
C TYR A 573 4.16 1.92 33.01
N GLN A 574 4.72 0.95 33.77
CA GLN A 574 3.96 -0.02 34.55
C GLN A 574 4.56 -0.15 35.95
N LYS A 575 3.72 -0.53 36.90
CA LYS A 575 4.14 -0.61 38.33
C LYS A 575 4.72 -1.97 38.68
N ASP A 576 4.30 -3.01 37.98
CA ASP A 576 4.69 -4.38 38.33
C ASP A 576 6.12 -4.68 37.90
N LYS A 577 6.86 -5.37 38.72
CA LYS A 577 8.20 -5.87 38.40
C LYS A 577 8.10 -7.31 37.91
N SER A 578 8.96 -7.66 36.97
CA SER A 578 9.08 -9.06 36.56
C SER A 578 9.50 -9.95 37.75
N PRO A 579 8.84 -11.09 37.97
CA PRO A 579 9.29 -12.10 38.91
C PRO A 579 10.47 -12.94 38.39
N TYR A 580 10.83 -12.80 37.15
CA TYR A 580 11.83 -13.60 36.43
C TYR A 580 13.16 -12.88 36.29
N LYS A 581 14.27 -13.65 36.18
CA LYS A 581 15.64 -13.13 36.07
C LYS A 581 16.02 -12.88 34.60
N GLU A 582 16.51 -11.68 34.28
CA GLU A 582 17.09 -11.36 32.97
C GLU A 582 18.52 -11.92 32.82
N PRO A 583 18.98 -12.20 31.57
CA PRO A 583 18.29 -11.95 30.31
C PRO A 583 17.21 -13.00 30.01
N TYR A 584 16.19 -12.58 29.21
CA TYR A 584 15.18 -13.52 28.69
C TYR A 584 15.62 -14.08 27.33
N TYR A 585 15.13 -15.29 27.04
CA TYR A 585 15.43 -15.99 25.80
C TYR A 585 14.14 -16.44 25.12
N LEU A 586 14.13 -16.39 23.78
CA LEU A 586 13.11 -16.99 22.95
C LEU A 586 13.66 -18.30 22.35
N LEU A 587 12.96 -19.40 22.58
CA LEU A 587 13.35 -20.73 22.13
C LEU A 587 12.38 -21.23 21.05
N TYR A 588 12.94 -21.71 19.94
CA TYR A 588 12.18 -22.40 18.88
C TYR A 588 13.07 -23.43 18.20
N LYS A 589 12.79 -24.75 18.39
CA LYS A 589 13.66 -25.85 17.96
C LYS A 589 15.11 -25.59 18.44
N ASP A 590 16.08 -25.59 17.52
CA ASP A 590 17.49 -25.34 17.79
C ASP A 590 17.84 -23.85 17.88
N THR A 591 16.87 -22.96 17.63
CA THR A 591 17.08 -21.51 17.68
C THR A 591 16.88 -20.99 19.09
N ARG A 592 17.89 -20.28 19.60
CA ARG A 592 17.86 -19.54 20.86
C ARG A 592 18.19 -18.08 20.59
N LEU A 593 17.28 -17.18 20.96
CA LEU A 593 17.45 -15.73 20.78
C LEU A 593 17.47 -15.05 22.15
N ARG A 594 18.48 -14.26 22.42
CA ARG A 594 18.60 -13.47 23.64
C ARG A 594 17.92 -12.12 23.47
N LEU A 595 17.14 -11.70 24.45
CA LEU A 595 16.48 -10.40 24.50
C LEU A 595 17.27 -9.43 25.39
N GLN A 596 17.40 -8.19 24.89
CA GLN A 596 17.95 -7.07 25.66
C GLN A 596 16.97 -5.90 25.57
N PHE A 597 16.72 -5.22 26.68
CA PHE A 597 15.76 -4.12 26.76
C PHE A 597 16.48 -2.79 26.97
N ASP A 598 16.47 -1.96 25.94
CA ASP A 598 16.96 -0.58 25.99
C ASP A 598 15.81 0.35 26.39
N CYS A 599 15.61 0.50 27.70
CA CYS A 599 14.52 1.29 28.25
C CYS A 599 14.70 2.80 28.02
N LYS A 600 15.95 3.27 27.80
CA LYS A 600 16.23 4.68 27.49
C LYS A 600 15.64 5.08 26.12
N HIS A 601 15.74 4.22 25.13
CA HIS A 601 15.22 4.44 23.79
C HIS A 601 13.87 3.75 23.54
N CYS A 602 13.29 3.11 24.57
CA CYS A 602 12.04 2.36 24.49
C CYS A 602 12.04 1.33 23.34
N GLN A 603 13.07 0.49 23.29
CA GLN A 603 13.23 -0.55 22.27
C GLN A 603 13.71 -1.87 22.87
N MET A 604 13.42 -2.96 22.18
CA MET A 604 13.92 -4.29 22.48
C MET A 604 14.86 -4.74 21.36
N LEU A 605 15.97 -5.30 21.75
CA LEU A 605 17.02 -5.83 20.87
C LEU A 605 16.99 -7.34 20.93
N VAL A 606 17.14 -8.00 19.79
CA VAL A 606 17.16 -9.47 19.67
C VAL A 606 18.52 -9.90 19.14
N PHE A 607 19.19 -10.79 19.83
CA PHE A 607 20.50 -11.35 19.49
C PHE A 607 20.39 -12.84 19.23
N GLU A 608 21.27 -13.39 18.44
CA GLU A 608 21.56 -14.83 18.45
C GLU A 608 22.29 -15.20 19.75
N SER A 609 22.01 -16.38 20.31
CA SER A 609 22.57 -16.83 21.60
C SER A 609 23.23 -18.20 21.49
#